data_90e9ef37de0e125b1249cc88b1374393
#
_entry.id   90e9ef37de0e125b1249cc88b1374393
#
_cell.length_a   1.000
_cell.length_b   1.000
_cell.length_c   1.000
_cell.angle_alpha   90.00
_cell.angle_beta   90.00
_cell.angle_gamma   90.00
#
_symmetry.space_group_name_H-M   'P 1'
#
loop_
_entity.id
_entity.type
_entity.pdbx_description
1 polymer ?
#
loop_
_entity_poly.entity_id
_entity_poly.type
_entity_poly.pdbx_seq_one_letter_code
_entity_poly.pdbx_strand_id
1 'polypeptide(L)'
;PPVRVHAGRTGAAARTPVQLHELSDTPIVRMDAESDAALVETAPSEGPAAPTLYAAPVITPPTPEELRLAEARKQMLRALDTKITQEDDATALAAIELLEKLVSNILTHPDEPKYREFKASNPTISKKLLKVPGGLEFLNAAGFSTKVVQFEEIWQLHGSGLELAVLEHAQEGLARYKALVHERLQRRETAREERKRGIDREKELILQQIEGDKSERIDKSWR
;
A
#
# COMPACT_ATOMS: atom_id res chain seq x y z
N PRO A 1 -41.09 5.59 42.20
CA PRO A 1 -41.39 6.08 40.88
C PRO A 1 -40.84 5.07 39.84
N PRO A 2 -41.70 4.65 38.93
CA PRO A 2 -41.41 3.50 38.07
C PRO A 2 -40.68 3.84 36.79
N VAL A 3 -39.86 2.88 36.41
CA VAL A 3 -39.11 2.77 35.16
C VAL A 3 -40.07 2.57 33.99
N ARG A 4 -39.96 3.39 32.97
CA ARG A 4 -40.73 3.27 31.73
C ARG A 4 -39.90 2.50 30.68
N VAL A 5 -40.34 1.28 30.43
CA VAL A 5 -39.82 0.43 29.38
C VAL A 5 -40.53 0.81 28.07
N HIS A 6 -39.80 1.21 27.04
CA HIS A 6 -40.33 1.30 25.68
C HIS A 6 -39.90 0.08 24.89
N ALA A 7 -40.90 -0.69 24.54
CA ALA A 7 -40.83 -1.87 23.68
C ALA A 7 -40.59 -1.51 22.22
N GLY A 8 -39.91 -2.39 21.58
CA GLY A 8 -39.40 -2.40 20.25
C GLY A 8 -40.34 -2.27 19.06
N ARG A 9 -39.75 -2.06 17.92
CA ARG A 9 -40.40 -2.31 16.65
C ARG A 9 -39.44 -3.03 15.74
N THR A 10 -39.66 -4.31 15.63
CA THR A 10 -39.08 -5.24 14.65
C THR A 10 -39.60 -4.84 13.24
N GLY A 11 -38.68 -4.45 12.38
CA GLY A 11 -38.90 -4.30 10.94
C GLY A 11 -38.18 -5.41 10.19
N ALA A 12 -38.90 -6.47 9.86
CA ALA A 12 -38.45 -7.51 8.96
C ALA A 12 -38.47 -6.97 7.53
N ALA A 13 -37.32 -6.79 6.91
CA ALA A 13 -37.21 -6.54 5.47
C ALA A 13 -36.98 -7.87 4.76
N ALA A 14 -37.93 -8.22 3.90
CA ALA A 14 -37.99 -9.40 3.07
C ALA A 14 -36.82 -9.46 2.10
N ARG A 15 -36.15 -10.60 2.06
CA ARG A 15 -35.19 -10.98 1.02
C ARG A 15 -35.95 -11.53 -0.18
N THR A 16 -35.86 -10.86 -1.30
CA THR A 16 -36.28 -11.40 -2.60
C THR A 16 -35.20 -12.35 -3.12
N PRO A 17 -35.58 -13.53 -3.61
CA PRO A 17 -34.65 -14.45 -4.24
C PRO A 17 -34.38 -14.00 -5.69
N VAL A 18 -33.09 -13.86 -6.01
CA VAL A 18 -32.62 -13.67 -7.39
C VAL A 18 -32.67 -15.00 -8.12
N GLN A 19 -33.45 -15.05 -9.19
CA GLN A 19 -33.56 -16.20 -10.07
C GLN A 19 -32.23 -16.49 -10.78
N LEU A 20 -31.83 -17.73 -10.72
CA LEU A 20 -30.81 -18.34 -11.58
C LEU A 20 -31.43 -18.45 -13.01
N HIS A 21 -30.82 -17.74 -13.94
CA HIS A 21 -31.02 -18.02 -15.37
C HIS A 21 -30.05 -19.16 -15.76
N GLU A 22 -30.62 -20.29 -16.04
CA GLU A 22 -30.03 -21.35 -16.85
C GLU A 22 -29.77 -20.81 -18.26
N LEU A 23 -28.56 -20.91 -18.71
CA LEU A 23 -28.22 -20.76 -20.13
C LEU A 23 -27.52 -22.04 -20.60
N SER A 24 -28.35 -22.87 -21.21
CA SER A 24 -28.24 -23.49 -22.54
C SER A 24 -26.90 -24.12 -22.93
N ASP A 25 -27.01 -25.43 -23.01
CA ASP A 25 -26.30 -26.38 -23.85
C ASP A 25 -25.81 -25.79 -25.18
N THR A 26 -24.51 -25.89 -25.42
CA THR A 26 -23.98 -25.93 -26.79
C THR A 26 -23.41 -27.31 -27.07
N PRO A 27 -23.79 -27.94 -28.17
CA PRO A 27 -23.41 -29.32 -28.48
C PRO A 27 -21.98 -29.42 -28.99
N ILE A 28 -21.29 -30.42 -28.43
CA ILE A 28 -19.97 -30.89 -28.86
C ILE A 28 -20.17 -31.55 -30.24
N VAL A 29 -19.61 -30.96 -31.26
CA VAL A 29 -19.50 -31.61 -32.58
C VAL A 29 -18.26 -32.49 -32.57
N ARG A 30 -18.47 -33.79 -32.47
CA ARG A 30 -17.48 -34.82 -32.82
C ARG A 30 -17.37 -34.84 -34.35
N MET A 31 -16.18 -34.65 -34.86
CA MET A 31 -15.83 -35.05 -36.21
C MET A 31 -14.75 -36.14 -36.11
N ASP A 32 -15.25 -37.37 -36.21
CA ASP A 32 -14.45 -38.51 -36.59
C ASP A 32 -14.26 -38.45 -38.14
N ALA A 33 -13.07 -38.52 -38.61
CA ALA A 33 -12.76 -38.95 -39.99
C ALA A 33 -11.36 -39.55 -40.04
N GLU A 34 -11.36 -40.88 -40.05
CA GLU A 34 -10.31 -41.71 -40.58
C GLU A 34 -10.24 -41.48 -42.11
N SER A 35 -9.03 -41.46 -42.65
CA SER A 35 -8.59 -42.10 -43.90
C SER A 35 -7.21 -41.59 -44.25
N ASP A 36 -6.29 -42.43 -44.22
CA ASP A 36 -5.76 -43.33 -45.23
C ASP A 36 -4.48 -42.80 -45.91
N ALA A 37 -3.56 -43.72 -46.00
CA ALA A 37 -2.18 -43.66 -46.43
C ALA A 37 -1.95 -43.13 -47.84
N ALA A 38 -0.85 -42.40 -48.03
CA ALA A 38 0.00 -42.53 -49.19
C ALA A 38 1.42 -41.99 -48.91
N LEU A 39 2.37 -42.89 -48.91
CA LEU A 39 3.80 -42.62 -49.05
C LEU A 39 4.06 -41.91 -50.39
N VAL A 40 4.68 -40.72 -50.33
CA VAL A 40 5.51 -40.23 -51.47
C VAL A 40 6.81 -39.66 -50.87
N GLU A 41 7.84 -40.41 -51.09
CA GLU A 41 9.22 -40.07 -50.93
C GLU A 41 9.65 -39.11 -52.04
N THR A 42 10.01 -37.86 -51.74
CA THR A 42 10.82 -37.03 -52.64
C THR A 42 11.81 -36.21 -51.82
N ALA A 43 13.04 -36.32 -52.23
CA ALA A 43 14.29 -35.79 -51.69
C ALA A 43 14.40 -34.25 -51.72
N PRO A 44 15.47 -33.67 -51.11
CA PRO A 44 15.48 -32.32 -50.52
C PRO A 44 15.75 -31.25 -51.59
N SER A 45 14.93 -30.21 -51.55
CA SER A 45 15.20 -28.96 -52.22
C SER A 45 15.71 -27.94 -51.20
N GLU A 46 17.00 -27.67 -51.27
CA GLU A 46 17.60 -26.50 -50.60
C GLU A 46 16.99 -25.22 -51.19
N GLY A 47 16.11 -24.62 -50.45
CA GLY A 47 15.63 -23.23 -50.69
C GLY A 47 16.30 -22.28 -49.69
N PRO A 48 16.58 -21.00 -50.06
CA PRO A 48 17.37 -20.09 -49.25
C PRO A 48 16.65 -19.76 -47.94
N ALA A 49 17.44 -19.79 -46.86
CA ALA A 49 17.02 -19.47 -45.49
C ALA A 49 16.22 -18.17 -45.43
N ALA A 50 14.93 -18.28 -45.16
CA ALA A 50 14.12 -17.14 -44.74
C ALA A 50 14.65 -16.61 -43.40
N PRO A 51 14.77 -15.27 -43.20
CA PRO A 51 15.19 -14.73 -41.91
C PRO A 51 14.17 -15.09 -40.86
N THR A 52 14.62 -15.76 -39.83
CA THR A 52 13.83 -16.09 -38.63
C THR A 52 13.49 -14.79 -37.89
N LEU A 53 12.42 -14.14 -38.34
CA LEU A 53 11.84 -12.99 -37.69
C LEU A 53 10.91 -13.49 -36.59
N TYR A 54 11.21 -13.04 -35.37
CA TYR A 54 10.40 -13.18 -34.16
C TYR A 54 10.44 -14.57 -33.50
N ALA A 55 11.50 -14.83 -32.77
CA ALA A 55 11.35 -15.64 -31.57
C ALA A 55 10.43 -14.85 -30.60
N ALA A 56 9.17 -15.23 -30.53
CA ALA A 56 8.28 -14.72 -29.51
C ALA A 56 8.96 -14.95 -28.15
N PRO A 57 8.95 -13.98 -27.23
CA PRO A 57 9.53 -14.19 -25.91
C PRO A 57 8.86 -15.42 -25.30
N VAL A 58 9.67 -16.42 -25.00
CA VAL A 58 9.21 -17.63 -24.30
C VAL A 58 8.78 -17.15 -22.92
N ILE A 59 7.49 -16.97 -22.71
CA ILE A 59 6.91 -16.65 -21.41
C ILE A 59 7.01 -17.93 -20.58
N THR A 60 8.15 -18.11 -19.91
CA THR A 60 8.31 -19.16 -18.93
C THR A 60 7.34 -18.88 -17.77
N PRO A 61 6.55 -19.85 -17.32
CA PRO A 61 5.69 -19.65 -16.16
C PRO A 61 6.56 -19.24 -14.96
N PRO A 62 6.10 -18.27 -14.13
CA PRO A 62 6.87 -17.80 -12.99
C PRO A 62 7.15 -18.94 -12.03
N THR A 63 8.36 -18.98 -11.51
CA THR A 63 8.75 -19.99 -10.51
C THR A 63 7.96 -19.81 -9.22
N PRO A 64 7.79 -20.85 -8.39
CA PRO A 64 7.09 -20.73 -7.13
C PRO A 64 7.74 -19.70 -6.17
N GLU A 65 9.02 -19.43 -6.30
CA GLU A 65 9.75 -18.41 -5.56
C GLU A 65 9.39 -17.00 -6.03
N GLU A 66 9.35 -16.79 -7.34
CA GLU A 66 8.91 -15.51 -7.93
C GLU A 66 7.46 -15.19 -7.57
N LEU A 67 6.59 -16.20 -7.53
CA LEU A 67 5.20 -16.01 -7.09
C LEU A 67 5.12 -15.57 -5.62
N ARG A 68 5.90 -16.18 -4.73
CA ARG A 68 5.97 -15.78 -3.32
C ARG A 68 6.50 -14.37 -3.15
N LEU A 69 7.55 -14.01 -3.88
CA LEU A 69 8.14 -12.67 -3.89
C LEU A 69 7.12 -11.61 -4.37
N ALA A 70 6.43 -11.90 -5.46
CA ALA A 70 5.40 -11.02 -6.00
C ALA A 70 4.23 -10.84 -5.03
N GLU A 71 3.82 -11.90 -4.35
CA GLU A 71 2.76 -11.86 -3.35
C GLU A 71 3.18 -11.06 -2.10
N ALA A 72 4.38 -11.32 -1.57
CA ALA A 72 4.93 -10.56 -0.45
C ALA A 72 5.02 -9.07 -0.79
N ARG A 73 5.54 -8.72 -1.97
CA ARG A 73 5.58 -7.33 -2.47
C ARG A 73 4.19 -6.71 -2.53
N LYS A 74 3.21 -7.43 -3.07
CA LYS A 74 1.81 -6.96 -3.15
C LYS A 74 1.22 -6.70 -1.78
N GLN A 75 1.45 -7.58 -0.82
CA GLN A 75 0.96 -7.45 0.55
C GLN A 75 1.62 -6.26 1.28
N MET A 76 2.93 -6.07 1.15
CA MET A 76 3.64 -4.92 1.69
C MET A 76 3.12 -3.60 1.12
N LEU A 77 3.00 -3.50 -0.20
CA LEU A 77 2.46 -2.30 -0.85
C LEU A 77 1.02 -2.02 -0.43
N ARG A 78 0.20 -3.06 -0.28
CA ARG A 78 -1.16 -2.93 0.22
C ARG A 78 -1.20 -2.42 1.67
N ALA A 79 -0.34 -2.92 2.55
CA ALA A 79 -0.26 -2.44 3.93
C ALA A 79 0.16 -0.96 3.98
N LEU A 80 1.10 -0.55 3.13
CA LEU A 80 1.52 0.85 3.01
C LEU A 80 0.38 1.73 2.49
N ASP A 81 -0.26 1.35 1.38
CA ASP A 81 -1.24 2.18 0.67
C ASP A 81 -2.58 2.30 1.42
N THR A 82 -3.12 1.17 1.88
CA THR A 82 -4.48 1.13 2.44
C THR A 82 -4.55 1.39 3.94
N LYS A 83 -3.43 1.32 4.65
CA LYS A 83 -3.42 1.42 6.12
C LYS A 83 -2.46 2.48 6.63
N ILE A 84 -1.15 2.31 6.42
CA ILE A 84 -0.15 3.22 6.98
C ILE A 84 -0.32 4.65 6.45
N THR A 85 -0.53 4.82 5.14
CA THR A 85 -0.68 6.15 4.53
C THR A 85 -2.04 6.80 4.75
N GLN A 86 -3.00 6.08 5.30
CA GLN A 86 -4.31 6.63 5.67
C GLN A 86 -4.34 7.23 7.08
N GLU A 87 -3.34 6.90 7.89
CA GLU A 87 -3.13 7.53 9.19
C GLU A 87 -2.70 9.00 9.04
N ASP A 88 -2.61 9.70 10.15
CA ASP A 88 -2.07 11.06 10.15
C ASP A 88 -0.66 11.10 9.51
N ASP A 89 -0.42 12.10 8.64
CA ASP A 89 0.80 12.17 7.83
C ASP A 89 2.09 12.13 8.67
N ALA A 90 2.08 12.70 9.89
CA ALA A 90 3.22 12.66 10.79
C ALA A 90 3.44 11.24 11.36
N THR A 91 2.36 10.54 11.70
CA THR A 91 2.40 9.17 12.20
C THR A 91 2.83 8.20 11.09
N ALA A 92 2.27 8.37 9.90
CA ALA A 92 2.63 7.59 8.72
C ALA A 92 4.12 7.76 8.36
N LEU A 93 4.61 9.00 8.34
CA LEU A 93 6.03 9.28 8.08
C LEU A 93 6.94 8.63 9.12
N ALA A 94 6.60 8.76 10.41
CA ALA A 94 7.38 8.18 11.49
C ALA A 94 7.42 6.63 11.43
N ALA A 95 6.34 5.99 10.99
CA ALA A 95 6.29 4.55 10.78
C ALA A 95 7.15 4.12 9.58
N ILE A 96 7.03 4.81 8.46
CA ILE A 96 7.79 4.54 7.23
C ILE A 96 9.29 4.73 7.49
N GLU A 97 9.71 5.81 8.16
CA GLU A 97 11.12 6.04 8.51
C GLU A 97 11.70 4.96 9.43
N LEU A 98 10.89 4.46 10.36
CA LEU A 98 11.32 3.37 11.24
C LEU A 98 11.48 2.07 10.47
N LEU A 99 10.53 1.74 9.59
CA LEU A 99 10.62 0.58 8.70
C LEU A 99 11.82 0.67 7.77
N GLU A 100 12.05 1.83 7.17
CA GLU A 100 13.22 2.08 6.31
C GLU A 100 14.54 1.82 7.05
N LYS A 101 14.66 2.30 8.30
CA LYS A 101 15.85 2.03 9.13
C LYS A 101 16.03 0.55 9.43
N LEU A 102 14.93 -0.16 9.78
CA LEU A 102 15.01 -1.60 10.05
C LEU A 102 15.47 -2.37 8.81
N VAL A 103 14.84 -2.12 7.68
CA VAL A 103 15.16 -2.78 6.40
C VAL A 103 16.58 -2.44 5.95
N SER A 104 16.97 -1.17 5.98
CA SER A 104 18.31 -0.72 5.61
C SER A 104 19.41 -1.35 6.48
N ASN A 105 19.19 -1.45 7.79
CA ASN A 105 20.16 -2.08 8.69
C ASN A 105 20.37 -3.56 8.36
N ILE A 106 19.30 -4.28 8.04
CA ILE A 106 19.38 -5.69 7.67
C ILE A 106 20.10 -5.87 6.33
N LEU A 107 19.78 -5.04 5.33
CA LEU A 107 20.42 -5.10 4.01
C LEU A 107 21.91 -4.73 4.06
N THR A 108 22.29 -3.80 4.95
CA THR A 108 23.69 -3.41 5.12
C THR A 108 24.50 -4.46 5.89
N HIS A 109 23.87 -5.16 6.84
CA HIS A 109 24.51 -6.15 7.70
C HIS A 109 23.73 -7.48 7.72
N PRO A 110 23.68 -8.20 6.58
CA PRO A 110 22.83 -9.37 6.45
C PRO A 110 23.26 -10.53 7.37
N ASP A 111 24.52 -10.62 7.74
CA ASP A 111 25.06 -11.72 8.55
C ASP A 111 24.94 -11.48 10.07
N GLU A 112 24.60 -10.25 10.48
CA GLU A 112 24.53 -9.93 11.90
C GLU A 112 23.12 -10.19 12.47
N PRO A 113 22.96 -11.16 13.40
CA PRO A 113 21.66 -11.52 13.96
C PRO A 113 21.00 -10.38 14.73
N LYS A 114 21.78 -9.48 15.32
CA LYS A 114 21.25 -8.34 16.09
C LYS A 114 20.38 -7.38 15.28
N TYR A 115 20.56 -7.29 13.95
CA TYR A 115 19.73 -6.46 13.09
C TYR A 115 18.49 -7.18 12.61
N ARG A 116 18.51 -8.52 12.65
CA ARG A 116 17.37 -9.35 12.25
C ARG A 116 16.34 -9.57 13.36
N GLU A 117 16.65 -9.12 14.58
CA GLU A 117 15.80 -9.30 15.75
C GLU A 117 15.52 -7.95 16.43
N PHE A 118 14.29 -7.76 16.88
CA PHE A 118 13.94 -6.63 17.73
C PHE A 118 12.84 -7.01 18.72
N LYS A 119 12.88 -6.37 19.91
CA LYS A 119 11.89 -6.61 20.96
C LYS A 119 10.62 -5.79 20.70
N ALA A 120 9.45 -6.44 20.83
CA ALA A 120 8.14 -5.76 20.77
C ALA A 120 7.96 -4.76 21.91
N SER A 121 8.62 -5.00 23.05
CA SER A 121 8.63 -4.13 24.22
C SER A 121 9.37 -2.79 24.03
N ASN A 122 10.14 -2.64 22.94
CA ASN A 122 10.81 -1.37 22.63
C ASN A 122 9.74 -0.26 22.41
N PRO A 123 9.74 0.83 23.24
CA PRO A 123 8.70 1.84 23.21
C PRO A 123 8.63 2.58 21.86
N THR A 124 9.74 2.74 21.17
CA THR A 124 9.77 3.38 19.86
C THR A 124 9.10 2.50 18.81
N ILE A 125 9.42 1.22 18.79
CA ILE A 125 8.86 0.25 17.84
C ILE A 125 7.37 0.03 18.16
N SER A 126 7.03 -0.16 19.43
CA SER A 126 5.65 -0.35 19.87
C SER A 126 4.75 0.82 19.46
N LYS A 127 5.17 2.07 19.74
CA LYS A 127 4.36 3.26 19.47
C LYS A 127 4.29 3.63 17.99
N LYS A 128 5.42 3.59 17.30
CA LYS A 128 5.54 4.08 15.92
C LYS A 128 5.23 3.04 14.86
N LEU A 129 5.24 1.74 15.20
CA LEU A 129 5.05 0.66 14.23
C LEU A 129 3.96 -0.34 14.63
N LEU A 130 4.08 -0.98 15.82
CA LEU A 130 3.15 -2.06 16.17
C LEU A 130 1.73 -1.55 16.45
N LYS A 131 1.57 -0.32 16.94
CA LYS A 131 0.27 0.32 17.16
C LYS A 131 -0.32 0.99 15.92
N VAL A 132 0.48 1.19 14.89
CA VAL A 132 0.04 1.79 13.63
C VAL A 132 -0.63 0.72 12.78
N PRO A 133 -1.87 0.96 12.30
CA PRO A 133 -2.53 0.04 11.39
C PRO A 133 -1.67 -0.24 10.16
N GLY A 134 -1.53 -1.51 9.81
CA GLY A 134 -0.68 -1.95 8.70
C GLY A 134 0.79 -2.21 9.05
N GLY A 135 1.30 -1.76 10.20
CA GLY A 135 2.68 -2.01 10.61
C GLY A 135 2.98 -3.50 10.81
N LEU A 136 2.09 -4.20 11.52
CA LEU A 136 2.19 -5.66 11.71
C LEU A 136 2.08 -6.43 10.40
N GLU A 137 1.18 -6.01 9.52
CA GLU A 137 0.96 -6.68 8.24
C GLU A 137 2.16 -6.51 7.31
N PHE A 138 2.76 -5.32 7.34
CA PHE A 138 3.98 -5.08 6.61
C PHE A 138 5.13 -5.96 7.11
N LEU A 139 5.33 -6.07 8.42
CA LEU A 139 6.36 -6.93 9.00
C LEU A 139 6.16 -8.40 8.63
N ASN A 140 4.93 -8.91 8.74
CA ASN A 140 4.60 -10.28 8.35
C ASN A 140 4.86 -10.51 6.85
N ALA A 141 4.46 -9.57 6.00
CA ALA A 141 4.69 -9.65 4.55
C ALA A 141 6.20 -9.57 4.20
N ALA A 142 6.99 -8.83 4.99
CA ALA A 142 8.43 -8.75 4.85
C ALA A 142 9.18 -10.00 5.37
N GLY A 143 8.46 -10.98 5.95
CA GLY A 143 9.05 -12.24 6.42
C GLY A 143 9.44 -12.27 7.91
N PHE A 144 9.05 -11.24 8.68
CA PHE A 144 9.23 -11.29 10.12
C PHE A 144 8.20 -12.18 10.79
N SER A 145 8.63 -12.93 11.79
CA SER A 145 7.77 -13.73 12.65
C SER A 145 8.00 -13.40 14.12
N THR A 146 6.98 -13.61 14.94
CA THR A 146 7.06 -13.41 16.38
C THR A 146 7.53 -14.67 17.09
N LYS A 147 8.42 -14.51 18.05
CA LYS A 147 8.91 -15.56 18.95
C LYS A 147 8.89 -15.05 20.38
N VAL A 148 8.43 -15.86 21.31
CA VAL A 148 8.45 -15.55 22.73
C VAL A 148 9.70 -16.17 23.36
N VAL A 149 10.57 -15.33 23.91
CA VAL A 149 11.79 -15.74 24.63
C VAL A 149 11.78 -15.08 26.00
N GLN A 150 11.86 -15.85 27.06
CA GLN A 150 11.89 -15.34 28.44
C GLN A 150 10.70 -14.38 28.76
N PHE A 151 9.50 -14.74 28.31
CA PHE A 151 8.28 -13.94 28.45
C PHE A 151 8.31 -12.59 27.70
N GLU A 152 9.32 -12.36 26.87
CA GLU A 152 9.37 -11.21 25.97
C GLU A 152 9.03 -11.63 24.53
N GLU A 153 8.20 -10.83 23.86
CA GLU A 153 7.88 -10.99 22.46
C GLU A 153 8.98 -10.37 21.60
N ILE A 154 9.63 -11.18 20.77
CA ILE A 154 10.71 -10.78 19.87
C ILE A 154 10.25 -11.03 18.44
N TRP A 155 10.42 -10.04 17.60
CA TRP A 155 10.27 -10.16 16.16
C TRP A 155 11.60 -10.59 15.56
N GLN A 156 11.58 -11.65 14.77
CA GLN A 156 12.76 -12.21 14.13
C GLN A 156 12.51 -12.42 12.64
N LEU A 157 13.49 -12.03 11.82
CA LEU A 157 13.54 -12.35 10.41
C LEU A 157 14.31 -13.67 10.23
N HIS A 158 13.66 -14.67 9.62
CA HIS A 158 14.31 -15.95 9.31
C HIS A 158 15.15 -15.77 8.04
N GLY A 159 16.44 -16.11 8.12
CA GLY A 159 17.38 -15.82 7.05
C GLY A 159 17.36 -16.84 5.91
N SER A 160 16.54 -16.62 4.89
CA SER A 160 16.72 -17.24 3.58
C SER A 160 17.07 -16.15 2.55
N GLY A 161 17.76 -16.52 1.46
CA GLY A 161 18.11 -15.55 0.40
C GLY A 161 16.88 -14.88 -0.23
N LEU A 162 15.74 -15.56 -0.23
CA LEU A 162 14.47 -15.02 -0.71
C LEU A 162 13.99 -13.82 0.13
N GLU A 163 14.20 -13.84 1.44
CA GLU A 163 13.77 -12.76 2.33
C GLU A 163 14.58 -11.49 2.09
N LEU A 164 15.87 -11.60 1.74
CA LEU A 164 16.66 -10.43 1.38
C LEU A 164 16.13 -9.77 0.10
N ALA A 165 15.75 -10.55 -0.92
CA ALA A 165 15.12 -10.01 -2.12
C ALA A 165 13.76 -9.33 -1.81
N VAL A 166 12.97 -9.88 -0.88
CA VAL A 166 11.73 -9.25 -0.39
C VAL A 166 12.04 -7.89 0.27
N LEU A 167 13.10 -7.82 1.09
CA LEU A 167 13.50 -6.58 1.77
C LEU A 167 14.04 -5.50 0.80
N GLU A 168 14.72 -5.88 -0.29
CA GLU A 168 15.12 -4.93 -1.33
C GLU A 168 13.90 -4.27 -1.98
N HIS A 169 12.88 -5.06 -2.32
CA HIS A 169 11.61 -4.53 -2.82
C HIS A 169 10.85 -3.70 -1.77
N ALA A 170 10.94 -4.09 -0.49
CA ALA A 170 10.39 -3.31 0.61
C ALA A 170 11.03 -1.93 0.70
N GLN A 171 12.37 -1.85 0.58
CA GLN A 171 13.12 -0.58 0.61
C GLN A 171 12.68 0.35 -0.52
N GLU A 172 12.55 -0.16 -1.75
CA GLU A 172 12.05 0.63 -2.88
C GLU A 172 10.65 1.18 -2.62
N GLY A 173 9.74 0.31 -2.14
CA GLY A 173 8.38 0.69 -1.77
C GLY A 173 8.35 1.77 -0.70
N LEU A 174 9.09 1.59 0.39
CA LEU A 174 9.18 2.54 1.50
C LEU A 174 9.70 3.92 1.06
N ALA A 175 10.75 3.96 0.24
CA ALA A 175 11.29 5.20 -0.30
C ALA A 175 10.25 5.97 -1.13
N ARG A 176 9.48 5.26 -1.97
CA ARG A 176 8.40 5.84 -2.77
C ARG A 176 7.29 6.42 -1.89
N TYR A 177 6.81 5.66 -0.92
CA TYR A 177 5.72 6.12 -0.04
C TYR A 177 6.18 7.23 0.91
N LYS A 178 7.43 7.22 1.37
CA LYS A 178 8.03 8.32 2.12
C LYS A 178 7.98 9.63 1.35
N ALA A 179 8.37 9.61 0.08
CA ALA A 179 8.31 10.79 -0.77
C ALA A 179 6.88 11.31 -0.94
N LEU A 180 5.89 10.42 -1.15
CA LEU A 180 4.48 10.79 -1.27
C LEU A 180 3.92 11.43 0.00
N VAL A 181 4.22 10.86 1.18
CA VAL A 181 3.76 11.40 2.45
C VAL A 181 4.42 12.74 2.74
N HIS A 182 5.72 12.86 2.44
CA HIS A 182 6.47 14.11 2.62
C HIS A 182 5.90 15.24 1.74
N GLU A 183 5.61 14.95 0.48
CA GLU A 183 4.97 15.91 -0.43
C GLU A 183 3.59 16.34 0.09
N ARG A 184 2.80 15.41 0.61
CA ARG A 184 1.48 15.70 1.20
C ARG A 184 1.59 16.61 2.43
N LEU A 185 2.57 16.36 3.30
CA LEU A 185 2.87 17.24 4.43
C LEU A 185 3.25 18.65 3.97
N GLN A 186 4.16 18.77 3.05
CA GLN A 186 4.58 20.08 2.51
C GLN A 186 3.40 20.85 1.92
N ARG A 187 2.56 20.20 1.12
CA ARG A 187 1.34 20.82 0.57
C ARG A 187 0.39 21.32 1.65
N ARG A 188 0.22 20.58 2.74
CA ARG A 188 -0.60 20.98 3.88
C ARG A 188 0.00 22.17 4.63
N GLU A 189 1.29 22.18 4.84
CA GLU A 189 2.00 23.27 5.50
C GLU A 189 1.92 24.57 4.68
N THR A 190 2.20 24.50 3.37
CA THR A 190 2.08 25.67 2.49
C THR A 190 0.65 26.21 2.45
N ALA A 191 -0.35 25.35 2.31
CA ALA A 191 -1.75 25.77 2.34
C ALA A 191 -2.15 26.39 3.68
N ARG A 192 -1.60 25.89 4.81
CA ARG A 192 -1.84 26.48 6.14
C ARG A 192 -1.19 27.85 6.28
N GLU A 193 0.00 28.03 5.77
CA GLU A 193 0.70 29.33 5.77
C GLU A 193 -0.01 30.34 4.89
N GLU A 194 -0.46 29.94 3.70
CA GLU A 194 -1.22 30.81 2.81
C GLU A 194 -2.52 31.28 3.44
N ARG A 195 -3.24 30.37 4.11
CA ARG A 195 -4.44 30.75 4.89
C ARG A 195 -4.13 31.76 6.01
N LYS A 196 -3.04 31.55 6.76
CA LYS A 196 -2.62 32.49 7.80
C LYS A 196 -2.31 33.87 7.19
N ARG A 197 -1.52 33.91 6.10
CA ARG A 197 -1.21 35.16 5.40
C ARG A 197 -2.45 35.87 4.84
N GLY A 198 -3.47 35.07 4.41
CA GLY A 198 -4.76 35.61 3.98
C GLY A 198 -5.51 36.28 5.12
N ILE A 199 -5.63 35.59 6.27
CA ILE A 199 -6.30 36.10 7.47
C ILE A 199 -5.57 37.35 8.01
N ASP A 200 -4.24 37.33 8.02
CA ASP A 200 -3.47 38.47 8.53
C ASP A 200 -3.63 39.68 7.65
N ARG A 201 -3.64 39.52 6.31
CA ARG A 201 -3.93 40.61 5.35
C ARG A 201 -5.36 41.17 5.54
N GLU A 202 -6.33 40.31 5.72
CA GLU A 202 -7.72 40.69 5.97
C GLU A 202 -7.84 41.53 7.27
N LYS A 203 -7.20 41.07 8.34
CA LYS A 203 -7.15 41.80 9.61
C LYS A 203 -6.50 43.19 9.44
N GLU A 204 -5.40 43.24 8.70
CA GLU A 204 -4.71 44.51 8.44
C GLU A 204 -5.57 45.50 7.67
N LEU A 205 -6.31 45.02 6.66
CA LEU A 205 -7.26 45.87 5.91
C LEU A 205 -8.40 46.35 6.82
N ILE A 206 -8.94 45.51 7.68
CA ILE A 206 -10.00 45.89 8.63
C ILE A 206 -9.47 46.96 9.62
N LEU A 207 -8.25 46.76 10.15
CA LEU A 207 -7.64 47.74 11.06
C LEU A 207 -7.41 49.07 10.35
N GLN A 208 -6.94 49.07 9.13
CA GLN A 208 -6.75 50.27 8.34
C GLN A 208 -8.06 51.03 8.06
N GLN A 209 -9.14 50.28 7.79
CA GLN A 209 -10.47 50.85 7.61
C GLN A 209 -11.01 51.47 8.92
N ILE A 210 -10.85 50.78 10.06
CA ILE A 210 -11.24 51.33 11.35
C ILE A 210 -10.47 52.59 11.69
N GLU A 211 -9.18 52.65 11.38
CA GLU A 211 -8.35 53.83 11.63
C GLU A 211 -8.75 55.00 10.74
N GLY A 212 -9.08 54.73 9.47
CA GLY A 212 -9.66 55.72 8.56
C GLY A 212 -10.99 56.29 9.08
N ASP A 213 -11.92 55.42 9.46
CA ASP A 213 -13.22 55.84 10.04
C ASP A 213 -13.06 56.66 11.34
N LYS A 214 -12.07 56.31 12.15
CA LYS A 214 -11.75 57.03 13.37
C LYS A 214 -11.24 58.43 13.07
N SER A 215 -10.35 58.59 12.11
CA SER A 215 -9.80 59.91 11.69
C SER A 215 -10.90 60.79 11.13
N GLU A 216 -11.79 60.29 10.27
CA GLU A 216 -12.93 61.04 9.76
C GLU A 216 -13.90 61.51 10.83
N ARG A 217 -14.15 60.72 11.86
CA ARG A 217 -15.03 61.10 13.00
C ARG A 217 -14.41 62.22 13.83
N ILE A 218 -13.09 62.17 14.03
CA ILE A 218 -12.37 63.24 14.75
C ILE A 218 -12.49 64.56 13.98
N ASP A 219 -12.22 64.57 12.67
CA ASP A 219 -12.30 65.75 11.80
C ASP A 219 -13.70 66.35 11.76
N LYS A 220 -14.76 65.52 11.75
CA LYS A 220 -16.14 65.97 11.80
C LYS A 220 -16.54 66.57 13.15
N SER A 221 -15.89 66.17 14.27
CA SER A 221 -16.20 66.65 15.62
C SER A 221 -15.64 68.07 15.89
N TRP A 222 -14.70 68.58 15.07
CA TRP A 222 -14.06 69.89 15.20
C TRP A 222 -14.71 70.97 14.32
N ARG A 223 -15.70 70.64 13.48
CA ARG A 223 -16.50 71.59 12.68
C ARG A 223 -17.84 71.84 13.31
#